data_c4918ab213ea31532db35f53d740d573
#
_entry.id   c4918ab213ea31532db35f53d740d573
#
_cell.length_a   1.000
_cell.length_b   1.000
_cell.length_c   1.000
_cell.angle_alpha   90.00
_cell.angle_beta   90.00
_cell.angle_gamma   90.00
#
_symmetry.space_group_name_H-M   'P 1'
#
loop_
_entity.id
_entity.type
_entity.pdbx_description
1 polymer ?
#
loop_
_entity_poly.entity_id
_entity_poly.type
_entity_poly.pdbx_seq_one_letter_code
_entity_poly.pdbx_strand_id
1 'polypeptide(L)'
;EINPDKETASNPMIMFLVLNTTGLTLVPLGVMVYRAQMGAANPSDIFLPILIATYCSTLAGLIAVCLKQKINLFDRVIMGSILGLTAIIGSILYFFAGLPQEKVSLYSQFGANCLLFCIIISFIIAGIRKKINIYDAFIEGAKEGFKTAVTIIPYLVAMLVAIAIFR
;
A
#
# COMPACT_ATOMS: atom_id res chain seq x y z
N GLU A 1 -18.61 -6.07 15.93
CA GLU A 1 -17.42 -6.61 16.61
C GLU A 1 -17.11 -7.98 16.05
N ILE A 2 -16.00 -8.07 15.30
CA ILE A 2 -15.64 -9.27 14.53
C ILE A 2 -14.77 -10.23 15.37
N ASN A 3 -14.28 -9.77 16.53
CA ASN A 3 -13.41 -10.56 17.39
C ASN A 3 -14.00 -10.63 18.82
N PRO A 4 -14.50 -11.80 19.23
CA PRO A 4 -15.02 -12.00 20.59
C PRO A 4 -13.91 -11.99 21.66
N ASP A 5 -12.67 -12.32 21.28
CA ASP A 5 -11.51 -12.32 22.17
C ASP A 5 -10.62 -11.12 21.84
N LYS A 6 -10.55 -10.14 22.74
CA LYS A 6 -9.78 -8.89 22.53
C LYS A 6 -8.28 -9.07 22.71
N GLU A 7 -7.83 -10.16 23.29
CA GLU A 7 -6.41 -10.43 23.56
C GLU A 7 -5.73 -11.18 22.43
N THR A 8 -6.50 -11.86 21.56
CA THR A 8 -5.96 -12.61 20.43
C THR A 8 -6.49 -12.10 19.11
N ALA A 9 -5.63 -12.02 18.10
CA ALA A 9 -6.03 -11.60 16.76
C ALA A 9 -6.84 -12.71 16.07
N SER A 10 -8.02 -12.37 15.55
CA SER A 10 -8.83 -13.30 14.77
C SER A 10 -8.18 -13.62 13.41
N ASN A 11 -8.56 -14.73 12.79
CA ASN A 11 -8.03 -15.14 11.48
C ASN A 11 -8.17 -14.05 10.39
N PRO A 12 -9.31 -13.35 10.26
CA PRO A 12 -9.41 -12.22 9.32
C PRO A 12 -8.48 -11.05 9.67
N MET A 13 -8.26 -10.77 10.96
CA MET A 13 -7.33 -9.72 11.39
C MET A 13 -5.89 -10.07 11.04
N ILE A 14 -5.48 -11.34 11.24
CA ILE A 14 -4.14 -11.81 10.85
C ILE A 14 -3.94 -11.68 9.34
N MET A 15 -4.91 -12.09 8.53
CA MET A 15 -4.85 -11.95 7.07
C MET A 15 -4.72 -10.48 6.67
N PHE A 16 -5.54 -9.61 7.24
CA PHE A 16 -5.50 -8.17 6.99
C PHE A 16 -4.15 -7.55 7.38
N LEU A 17 -3.62 -7.89 8.55
CA LEU A 17 -2.31 -7.41 9.02
C LEU A 17 -1.18 -7.86 8.11
N VAL A 18 -1.17 -9.13 7.67
CA VAL A 18 -0.13 -9.65 6.78
C VAL A 18 -0.18 -8.95 5.43
N LEU A 19 -1.35 -8.78 4.83
CA LEU A 19 -1.50 -8.07 3.55
C LEU A 19 -1.04 -6.61 3.65
N ASN A 20 -1.31 -5.93 4.76
CA ASN A 20 -0.81 -4.58 4.99
C ASN A 20 0.71 -4.54 5.22
N THR A 21 1.25 -5.51 5.97
CA THR A 21 2.69 -5.55 6.29
C THR A 21 3.53 -5.90 5.07
N THR A 22 3.05 -6.78 4.17
CA THR A 22 3.74 -7.10 2.91
C THR A 22 3.81 -5.92 1.94
N GLY A 23 2.91 -4.94 2.10
CA GLY A 23 3.01 -3.60 1.54
C GLY A 23 3.19 -3.55 0.02
N LEU A 24 2.28 -4.18 -0.74
CA LEU A 24 2.32 -4.10 -2.21
C LEU A 24 2.40 -2.64 -2.66
N THR A 25 3.52 -2.26 -3.24
CA THR A 25 3.79 -0.88 -3.67
C THR A 25 3.68 -0.80 -5.18
N LEU A 26 2.56 -0.26 -5.68
CA LEU A 26 2.36 -0.05 -7.12
C LEU A 26 3.25 1.05 -7.66
N VAL A 27 3.42 2.14 -6.91
CA VAL A 27 4.30 3.26 -7.29
C VAL A 27 5.09 3.72 -6.07
N PRO A 28 6.41 3.45 -6.01
CA PRO A 28 7.26 3.80 -4.86
C PRO A 28 7.69 5.27 -4.90
N LEU A 29 6.74 6.21 -4.97
CA LEU A 29 7.03 7.64 -5.10
C LEU A 29 7.96 8.17 -4.02
N GLY A 30 7.74 7.78 -2.75
CA GLY A 30 8.58 8.23 -1.64
C GLY A 30 10.05 7.86 -1.83
N VAL A 31 10.32 6.63 -2.25
CA VAL A 31 11.70 6.16 -2.49
C VAL A 31 12.30 6.86 -3.72
N MET A 32 11.51 7.06 -4.77
CA MET A 32 11.97 7.76 -5.99
C MET A 32 12.32 9.23 -5.70
N VAL A 33 11.46 9.93 -4.95
CA VAL A 33 11.71 11.32 -4.54
C VAL A 33 12.95 11.41 -3.65
N TYR A 34 13.09 10.51 -2.68
CA TYR A 34 14.26 10.48 -1.81
C TYR A 34 15.55 10.23 -2.59
N ARG A 35 15.55 9.31 -3.54
CA ARG A 35 16.68 9.07 -4.45
C ARG A 35 17.02 10.29 -5.30
N ALA A 36 16.01 11.00 -5.80
CA ALA A 36 16.20 12.25 -6.55
C ALA A 36 16.86 13.32 -5.67
N GLN A 37 16.41 13.48 -4.43
CA GLN A 37 17.01 14.43 -3.47
C GLN A 37 18.46 14.07 -3.11
N MET A 38 18.79 12.78 -3.11
CA MET A 38 20.16 12.29 -2.87
C MET A 38 21.04 12.35 -4.12
N GLY A 39 20.58 12.93 -5.24
CA GLY A 39 21.35 13.11 -6.46
C GLY A 39 21.54 11.85 -7.30
N ALA A 40 20.66 10.87 -7.19
CA ALA A 40 20.72 9.68 -8.04
C ALA A 40 20.50 10.06 -9.51
N ALA A 41 21.34 9.54 -10.41
CA ALA A 41 21.27 9.82 -11.85
C ALA A 41 19.90 9.43 -12.45
N ASN A 42 19.36 8.28 -12.02
CA ASN A 42 18.05 7.78 -12.43
C ASN A 42 17.23 7.34 -11.19
N PRO A 43 16.45 8.22 -10.58
CA PRO A 43 15.65 7.87 -9.40
C PRO A 43 14.61 6.79 -9.65
N SER A 44 14.12 6.65 -10.90
CA SER A 44 13.07 5.72 -11.31
C SER A 44 13.54 4.27 -11.56
N ASP A 45 14.84 3.99 -11.58
CA ASP A 45 15.39 2.64 -11.83
C ASP A 45 14.86 1.60 -10.83
N ILE A 46 14.53 2.04 -9.64
CA ILE A 46 14.05 1.18 -8.55
C ILE A 46 12.56 0.81 -8.67
N PHE A 47 11.83 1.40 -9.60
CA PHE A 47 10.39 1.19 -9.75
C PHE A 47 10.04 -0.28 -10.00
N LEU A 48 10.57 -0.87 -11.07
CA LEU A 48 10.30 -2.26 -11.43
C LEU A 48 10.81 -3.27 -10.38
N PRO A 49 12.04 -3.15 -9.86
CA PRO A 49 12.51 -4.01 -8.78
C PRO A 49 11.64 -3.96 -7.52
N ILE A 50 11.19 -2.79 -7.09
CA ILE A 50 10.32 -2.66 -5.90
C ILE A 50 8.95 -3.28 -6.19
N LEU A 51 8.36 -3.04 -7.36
CA LEU A 51 7.08 -3.62 -7.72
C LEU A 51 7.12 -5.16 -7.67
N ILE A 52 8.16 -5.76 -8.25
CA ILE A 52 8.34 -7.22 -8.25
C ILE A 52 8.59 -7.74 -6.84
N ALA A 53 9.47 -7.10 -6.09
CA ALA A 53 9.82 -7.53 -4.73
C ALA A 53 8.61 -7.48 -3.78
N THR A 54 7.84 -6.39 -3.81
CA THR A 54 6.65 -6.24 -2.98
C THR A 54 5.51 -7.17 -3.42
N TYR A 55 5.40 -7.47 -4.71
CA TYR A 55 4.47 -8.48 -5.21
C TYR A 55 4.84 -9.88 -4.72
N CYS A 56 6.10 -10.30 -4.83
CA CYS A 56 6.57 -11.58 -4.32
C CYS A 56 6.37 -11.69 -2.80
N SER A 57 6.64 -10.61 -2.06
CA SER A 57 6.39 -10.53 -0.62
C SER A 57 4.92 -10.73 -0.28
N THR A 58 4.02 -10.07 -1.03
CA THR A 58 2.57 -10.20 -0.81
C THR A 58 2.08 -11.61 -1.11
N LEU A 59 2.56 -12.23 -2.20
CA LEU A 59 2.23 -13.62 -2.51
C LEU A 59 2.73 -14.59 -1.41
N ALA A 60 3.97 -14.43 -0.97
CA ALA A 60 4.55 -15.26 0.08
C ALA A 60 3.77 -15.13 1.39
N GLY A 61 3.43 -13.90 1.79
CA GLY A 61 2.62 -13.61 2.97
C GLY A 61 1.22 -14.23 2.88
N LEU A 62 0.55 -14.08 1.74
CA LEU A 62 -0.77 -14.65 1.51
C LEU A 62 -0.73 -16.19 1.58
N ILE A 63 0.24 -16.82 0.93
CA ILE A 63 0.42 -18.28 0.97
C ILE A 63 0.68 -18.75 2.40
N ALA A 64 1.58 -18.08 3.13
CA ALA A 64 1.93 -18.44 4.51
C ALA A 64 0.69 -18.37 5.44
N VAL A 65 -0.13 -17.33 5.31
CA VAL A 65 -1.36 -17.19 6.10
C VAL A 65 -2.38 -18.25 5.73
N CYS A 66 -2.60 -18.51 4.44
CA CYS A 66 -3.51 -19.55 3.98
C CYS A 66 -3.11 -20.93 4.51
N LEU A 67 -1.82 -21.26 4.48
CA LEU A 67 -1.29 -22.50 5.05
C LEU A 67 -1.51 -22.58 6.56
N LYS A 68 -1.23 -21.49 7.30
CA LYS A 68 -1.40 -21.45 8.75
C LYS A 68 -2.87 -21.56 9.17
N GLN A 69 -3.76 -20.92 8.45
CA GLN A 69 -5.20 -20.91 8.72
C GLN A 69 -5.94 -22.11 8.10
N LYS A 70 -5.21 -23.01 7.42
CA LYS A 70 -5.78 -24.16 6.69
C LYS A 70 -6.88 -23.78 5.69
N ILE A 71 -6.72 -22.62 5.07
CA ILE A 71 -7.62 -22.15 4.00
C ILE A 71 -7.16 -22.78 2.69
N ASN A 72 -8.12 -23.32 1.93
CA ASN A 72 -7.80 -23.88 0.62
C ASN A 72 -7.34 -22.78 -0.35
N LEU A 73 -6.07 -22.85 -0.77
CA LEU A 73 -5.51 -21.94 -1.78
C LEU A 73 -6.26 -22.01 -3.13
N PHE A 74 -6.93 -23.13 -3.40
CA PHE A 74 -7.75 -23.32 -4.59
C PHE A 74 -9.20 -22.82 -4.45
N ASP A 75 -9.52 -22.12 -3.37
CA ASP A 75 -10.82 -21.45 -3.28
C ASP A 75 -10.94 -20.41 -4.40
N ARG A 76 -12.14 -20.34 -5.00
CA ARG A 76 -12.41 -19.45 -6.14
C ARG A 76 -12.09 -17.99 -5.85
N VAL A 77 -12.32 -17.54 -4.61
CA VAL A 77 -12.06 -16.16 -4.21
C VAL A 77 -10.56 -15.90 -4.12
N ILE A 78 -9.79 -16.80 -3.49
CA ILE A 78 -8.35 -16.66 -3.33
C ILE A 78 -7.65 -16.80 -4.68
N MET A 79 -7.99 -17.82 -5.44
CA MET A 79 -7.45 -18.03 -6.78
C MET A 79 -7.77 -16.86 -7.70
N GLY A 80 -9.00 -16.35 -7.66
CA GLY A 80 -9.42 -15.19 -8.45
C GLY A 80 -8.65 -13.92 -8.06
N SER A 81 -8.42 -13.69 -6.77
CA SER A 81 -7.65 -12.52 -6.30
C SER A 81 -6.16 -12.63 -6.66
N ILE A 82 -5.55 -13.81 -6.54
CA ILE A 82 -4.16 -14.04 -6.96
C ILE A 82 -4.01 -13.84 -8.47
N LEU A 83 -4.88 -14.46 -9.27
CA LEU A 83 -4.84 -14.33 -10.72
C LEU A 83 -5.11 -12.90 -11.18
N GLY A 84 -6.10 -12.23 -10.57
CA GLY A 84 -6.40 -10.82 -10.85
C GLY A 84 -5.22 -9.91 -10.53
N LEU A 85 -4.62 -10.08 -9.36
CA LEU A 85 -3.44 -9.30 -8.95
C LEU A 85 -2.25 -9.57 -9.89
N THR A 86 -2.01 -10.85 -10.22
CA THR A 86 -0.94 -11.23 -11.16
C THR A 86 -1.16 -10.63 -12.54
N ALA A 87 -2.40 -10.64 -13.04
CA ALA A 87 -2.74 -10.06 -14.33
C ALA A 87 -2.54 -8.54 -14.36
N ILE A 88 -2.93 -7.84 -13.29
CA ILE A 88 -2.73 -6.39 -13.15
C ILE A 88 -1.24 -6.07 -13.15
N ILE A 89 -0.45 -6.75 -12.31
CA ILE A 89 1.00 -6.49 -12.21
C ILE A 89 1.71 -6.89 -13.49
N GLY A 90 1.35 -8.02 -14.09
CA GLY A 90 1.86 -8.45 -15.39
C GLY A 90 1.58 -7.44 -16.50
N SER A 91 0.39 -6.85 -16.52
CA SER A 91 0.04 -5.77 -17.47
C SER A 91 0.88 -4.52 -17.24
N ILE A 92 1.08 -4.13 -15.98
CA ILE A 92 1.93 -2.99 -15.62
C ILE A 92 3.38 -3.24 -16.06
N LEU A 93 3.92 -4.41 -15.72
CA LEU A 93 5.29 -4.79 -16.11
C LEU A 93 5.45 -4.83 -17.63
N TYR A 94 4.49 -5.41 -18.36
CA TYR A 94 4.51 -5.46 -19.81
C TYR A 94 4.50 -4.05 -20.44
N PHE A 95 3.64 -3.17 -19.91
CA PHE A 95 3.53 -1.78 -20.39
C PHE A 95 4.82 -1.00 -20.14
N PHE A 96 5.42 -1.13 -18.97
CA PHE A 96 6.62 -0.38 -18.61
C PHE A 96 7.93 -0.98 -19.15
N ALA A 97 7.98 -2.29 -19.42
CA ALA A 97 9.18 -2.95 -19.93
C ALA A 97 9.64 -2.43 -21.29
N GLY A 98 8.71 -1.89 -22.12
CA GLY A 98 9.00 -1.31 -23.42
C GLY A 98 9.33 0.20 -23.41
N LEU A 99 9.31 0.86 -22.23
CA LEU A 99 9.46 2.31 -22.13
C LEU A 99 10.86 2.71 -21.64
N PRO A 100 11.44 3.82 -22.15
CA PRO A 100 12.63 4.43 -21.56
C PRO A 100 12.35 4.85 -20.12
N GLN A 101 13.35 4.75 -19.24
CA GLN A 101 13.22 5.00 -17.80
C GLN A 101 12.67 6.39 -17.46
N GLU A 102 13.03 7.41 -18.22
CA GLU A 102 12.49 8.78 -18.06
C GLU A 102 10.96 8.82 -18.21
N LYS A 103 10.43 8.08 -19.20
CA LYS A 103 8.99 7.97 -19.43
C LYS A 103 8.30 7.16 -18.35
N VAL A 104 8.96 6.12 -17.82
CA VAL A 104 8.45 5.34 -16.67
C VAL A 104 8.19 6.24 -15.46
N SER A 105 9.18 7.09 -15.13
CA SER A 105 9.04 8.07 -14.03
C SER A 105 7.87 9.03 -14.25
N LEU A 106 7.81 9.62 -15.44
CA LEU A 106 6.79 10.60 -15.79
C LEU A 106 5.38 10.00 -15.78
N TYR A 107 5.18 8.85 -16.40
CA TYR A 107 3.88 8.18 -16.41
C TYR A 107 3.46 7.68 -15.02
N SER A 108 4.41 7.15 -14.23
CA SER A 108 4.12 6.72 -12.85
C SER A 108 3.71 7.90 -11.98
N GLN A 109 4.43 9.02 -12.06
CA GLN A 109 4.10 10.22 -11.30
C GLN A 109 2.76 10.81 -11.73
N PHE A 110 2.52 10.90 -13.04
CA PHE A 110 1.24 11.38 -13.57
C PHE A 110 0.08 10.47 -13.15
N GLY A 111 0.25 9.15 -13.28
CA GLY A 111 -0.74 8.17 -12.87
C GLY A 111 -1.05 8.22 -11.38
N ALA A 112 -0.04 8.33 -10.52
CA ALA A 112 -0.22 8.45 -9.08
C ALA A 112 -0.94 9.75 -8.69
N ASN A 113 -0.55 10.89 -9.28
CA ASN A 113 -1.20 12.17 -9.03
C ASN A 113 -2.66 12.17 -9.50
N CYS A 114 -2.92 11.60 -10.68
CA CYS A 114 -4.27 11.45 -11.22
C CYS A 114 -5.13 10.56 -10.33
N LEU A 115 -4.59 9.44 -9.84
CA LEU A 115 -5.28 8.53 -8.91
C LEU A 115 -5.62 9.23 -7.60
N LEU A 116 -4.67 9.94 -6.99
CA LEU A 116 -4.91 10.70 -5.77
C LEU A 116 -5.98 11.77 -5.98
N PHE A 117 -5.92 12.49 -7.09
CA PHE A 117 -6.91 13.50 -7.45
C PHE A 117 -8.30 12.89 -7.63
N CYS A 118 -8.41 11.76 -8.33
CA CYS A 118 -9.68 11.04 -8.49
C CYS A 118 -10.25 10.57 -7.14
N ILE A 119 -9.42 10.09 -6.22
CA ILE A 119 -9.85 9.67 -4.88
C ILE A 119 -10.41 10.89 -4.12
N ILE A 120 -9.69 12.00 -4.09
CA ILE A 120 -10.12 13.22 -3.40
C ILE A 120 -11.46 13.71 -3.97
N ILE A 121 -11.57 13.81 -5.30
CA ILE A 121 -12.81 14.22 -5.96
C ILE A 121 -13.97 13.26 -5.65
N SER A 122 -13.71 11.94 -5.65
CA SER A 122 -14.75 10.95 -5.36
C SER A 122 -15.32 11.10 -3.95
N PHE A 123 -14.47 11.39 -2.95
CA PHE A 123 -14.93 11.68 -1.58
C PHE A 123 -15.75 13.00 -1.52
N ILE A 124 -15.30 14.04 -2.22
CA ILE A 124 -16.04 15.31 -2.29
C ILE A 124 -17.43 15.10 -2.92
N ILE A 125 -17.49 14.41 -4.07
CA ILE A 125 -18.74 14.10 -4.74
C ILE A 125 -19.66 13.26 -3.85
N ALA A 126 -19.11 12.25 -3.17
CA ALA A 126 -19.87 11.42 -2.24
C ALA A 126 -20.45 12.25 -1.07
N GLY A 127 -19.68 13.19 -0.53
CA GLY A 127 -20.12 14.13 0.51
C GLY A 127 -21.25 15.04 0.03
N ILE A 128 -21.12 15.62 -1.18
CA ILE A 128 -22.17 16.46 -1.79
C ILE A 128 -23.47 15.63 -1.97
N ARG A 129 -23.35 14.41 -2.50
CA ARG A 129 -24.53 13.53 -2.71
C ARG A 129 -25.24 13.18 -1.42
N LYS A 130 -24.48 13.02 -0.32
CA LYS A 130 -25.04 12.76 1.02
C LYS A 130 -25.47 14.03 1.76
N LYS A 131 -25.31 15.22 1.16
CA LYS A 131 -25.62 16.52 1.77
C LYS A 131 -24.91 16.75 3.12
N ILE A 132 -23.69 16.25 3.26
CA ILE A 132 -22.86 16.42 4.45
C ILE A 132 -22.03 17.70 4.27
N ASN A 133 -21.79 18.44 5.37
CA ASN A 133 -20.83 19.54 5.34
C ASN A 133 -19.41 18.95 5.18
N ILE A 134 -18.87 19.05 3.97
CA ILE A 134 -17.61 18.45 3.57
C ILE A 134 -16.45 19.02 4.39
N TYR A 135 -16.48 20.34 4.67
CA TYR A 135 -15.44 21.00 5.42
C TYR A 135 -15.36 20.48 6.87
N ASP A 136 -16.49 20.41 7.55
CA ASP A 136 -16.56 19.93 8.92
C ASP A 136 -16.16 18.45 9.02
N ALA A 137 -16.65 17.63 8.09
CA ALA A 137 -16.27 16.21 8.01
C ALA A 137 -14.76 16.02 7.75
N PHE A 138 -14.17 16.87 6.89
CA PHE A 138 -12.74 16.86 6.65
C PHE A 138 -11.93 17.23 7.90
N ILE A 139 -12.34 18.30 8.61
CA ILE A 139 -11.68 18.76 9.84
C ILE A 139 -11.77 17.68 10.94
N GLU A 140 -12.92 17.04 11.07
CA GLU A 140 -13.10 15.97 12.06
C GLU A 140 -12.19 14.76 11.74
N GLY A 141 -12.18 14.31 10.49
CA GLY A 141 -11.27 13.24 10.04
C GLY A 141 -9.79 13.62 10.19
N ALA A 142 -9.42 14.88 9.91
CA ALA A 142 -8.05 15.36 10.10
C ALA A 142 -7.62 15.35 11.58
N LYS A 143 -8.51 15.71 12.51
CA LYS A 143 -8.25 15.61 13.95
C LYS A 143 -8.02 14.18 14.41
N GLU A 144 -8.83 13.23 13.92
CA GLU A 144 -8.64 11.80 14.22
C GLU A 144 -7.33 11.26 13.65
N GLY A 145 -7.02 11.62 12.40
CA GLY A 145 -5.75 11.27 11.76
C GLY A 145 -4.53 11.81 12.52
N PHE A 146 -4.60 13.05 12.97
CA PHE A 146 -3.54 13.65 13.79
C PHE A 146 -3.37 12.94 15.13
N LYS A 147 -4.48 12.62 15.83
CA LYS A 147 -4.43 11.85 17.08
C LYS A 147 -3.78 10.48 16.88
N THR A 148 -4.13 9.80 15.80
CA THR A 148 -3.53 8.51 15.42
C THR A 148 -2.04 8.67 15.15
N ALA A 149 -1.63 9.69 14.39
CA ALA A 149 -0.22 9.96 14.10
C ALA A 149 0.60 10.19 15.38
N VAL A 150 0.11 11.02 16.31
CA VAL A 150 0.76 11.26 17.60
C VAL A 150 0.89 9.98 18.42
N THR A 151 -0.11 9.11 18.39
CA THR A 151 -0.08 7.83 19.10
C THR A 151 0.97 6.87 18.53
N ILE A 152 1.21 6.91 17.21
CA ILE A 152 2.16 6.02 16.52
C ILE A 152 3.61 6.50 16.66
N ILE A 153 3.87 7.81 16.83
CA ILE A 153 5.23 8.39 16.91
C ILE A 153 6.15 7.65 17.90
N PRO A 154 5.76 7.36 19.16
CA PRO A 154 6.63 6.67 20.11
C PRO A 154 7.08 5.28 19.62
N TYR A 155 6.20 4.54 18.95
CA TYR A 155 6.52 3.22 18.40
C TYR A 155 7.50 3.33 17.24
N LEU A 156 7.34 4.34 16.37
CA LEU A 156 8.27 4.60 15.27
C LEU A 156 9.65 4.98 15.80
N VAL A 157 9.71 5.84 16.81
CA VAL A 157 10.98 6.22 17.45
C VAL A 157 11.67 5.01 18.07
N ALA A 158 10.93 4.18 18.80
CA ALA A 158 11.48 2.96 19.40
C ALA A 158 12.03 2.00 18.33
N MET A 159 11.31 1.83 17.22
CA MET A 159 11.76 0.99 16.10
C MET A 159 13.00 1.56 15.43
N LEU A 160 13.07 2.87 15.20
CA LEU A 160 14.25 3.52 14.61
C LEU A 160 15.47 3.41 15.50
N VAL A 161 15.31 3.56 16.82
CA VAL A 161 16.39 3.37 17.81
C VAL A 161 16.87 1.92 17.79
N ALA A 162 15.95 0.93 17.77
CA ALA A 162 16.32 -0.46 17.67
C ALA A 162 17.13 -0.75 16.39
N ILE A 163 16.69 -0.26 15.23
CA ILE A 163 17.43 -0.40 13.96
C ILE A 163 18.81 0.25 14.05
N ALA A 164 18.92 1.42 14.67
CA ALA A 164 20.20 2.12 14.82
C ALA A 164 21.20 1.33 15.69
N ILE A 165 20.72 0.61 16.71
CA ILE A 165 21.57 -0.23 17.57
C ILE A 165 22.10 -1.45 16.81
N PHE A 166 21.33 -2.01 15.86
CA PHE A 166 21.72 -3.19 15.07
C PHE A 166 22.55 -2.84 13.83
N ARG A 167 22.82 -1.60 13.56
CA ARG A 167 23.61 -1.13 12.41
C ARG A 167 25.07 -0.87 12.82
#